data_7c44f83357061ca497e9d467b19d6afd
#
_entry.id   7c44f83357061ca497e9d467b19d6afd
#
_cell.length_a   1.000
_cell.length_b   1.000
_cell.length_c   1.000
_cell.angle_alpha   90.00
_cell.angle_beta   90.00
_cell.angle_gamma   90.00
#
_symmetry.space_group_name_H-M   'P 1'
#
loop_
_entity.id
_entity.type
_entity.pdbx_description
1 polymer ?
#
loop_
_entity_poly.entity_id
_entity_poly.type
_entity_poly.pdbx_seq_one_letter_code
_entity_poly.pdbx_strand_id
1 'polypeptide(L)'
;MTEQYGNPYTSATGEHFLFDNDANKAFVKMFREWYQKGYVTTQEIYGAYTSGLFVAQTGTNSYMSIGSSAGATHQRPEKVNGEYPFEVGITSIPQVDPANPKVISQGPSLCIFKDANPQEVVASWLFVKFLTTTVEFQAEFSMASGYVPVLKSVAENQYYAEFLNKADGGDFISALSAKVCLQQEKAYYTSPAFNGSSAARDQVGLLLQSAFTKDDGGNLDAMIDELFAKAIKECKR
;
A
#
# COMPACT_ATOMS: atom_id res chain seq x y z
N MET A 1 7.98 -5.18 -3.12
CA MET A 1 9.37 -5.39 -3.58
C MET A 1 9.71 -6.88 -3.68
N THR A 2 9.46 -7.73 -2.67
CA THR A 2 9.78 -9.17 -2.76
C THR A 2 9.21 -9.82 -4.03
N GLU A 3 7.95 -9.56 -4.38
CA GLU A 3 7.32 -10.04 -5.62
C GLU A 3 8.02 -9.56 -6.90
N GLN A 4 8.55 -8.34 -6.92
CA GLN A 4 9.27 -7.81 -8.09
C GLN A 4 10.61 -8.51 -8.31
N TYR A 5 11.22 -9.06 -7.26
CA TYR A 5 12.46 -9.82 -7.33
C TYR A 5 12.23 -11.32 -7.46
N GLY A 6 10.99 -11.78 -7.65
CA GLY A 6 10.66 -13.19 -7.75
C GLY A 6 10.77 -13.96 -6.42
N ASN A 7 10.80 -13.25 -5.30
CA ASN A 7 10.87 -13.84 -3.95
C ASN A 7 9.55 -13.55 -3.20
N PRO A 8 8.47 -14.27 -3.51
CA PRO A 8 7.18 -14.04 -2.89
C PRO A 8 7.26 -14.24 -1.37
N TYR A 9 6.49 -13.46 -0.66
CA TYR A 9 6.41 -13.48 0.79
C TYR A 9 5.72 -14.74 1.33
N THR A 10 4.71 -15.26 0.59
CA THR A 10 4.00 -16.51 0.89
C THR A 10 3.85 -17.35 -0.37
N SER A 11 3.54 -18.64 -0.22
CA SER A 11 3.09 -19.48 -1.33
C SER A 11 1.79 -18.94 -1.94
N ALA A 12 1.47 -19.32 -3.17
CA ALA A 12 0.27 -18.90 -3.87
C ALA A 12 -1.03 -19.26 -3.14
N THR A 13 -1.01 -20.34 -2.36
CA THR A 13 -2.13 -20.81 -1.52
C THR A 13 -2.12 -20.22 -0.11
N GLY A 14 -1.04 -19.53 0.28
CA GLY A 14 -0.87 -18.99 1.63
C GLY A 14 -0.52 -20.05 2.70
N GLU A 15 -0.28 -21.30 2.31
CA GLU A 15 0.04 -22.39 3.27
C GLU A 15 1.44 -22.28 3.85
N HIS A 16 2.35 -21.64 3.14
CA HIS A 16 3.75 -21.52 3.53
C HIS A 16 4.22 -20.08 3.51
N PHE A 17 4.94 -19.69 4.55
CA PHE A 17 5.70 -18.44 4.60
C PHE A 17 7.05 -18.63 3.93
N LEU A 18 7.32 -17.87 2.87
CA LEU A 18 8.51 -18.00 2.03
C LEU A 18 9.53 -16.88 2.24
N PHE A 19 9.24 -15.93 3.13
CA PHE A 19 10.07 -14.73 3.25
C PHE A 19 11.42 -14.96 3.94
N ASP A 20 11.63 -16.06 4.68
CA ASP A 20 12.92 -16.40 5.27
C ASP A 20 13.81 -17.07 4.22
N ASN A 21 14.53 -16.25 3.49
CA ASN A 21 15.50 -16.66 2.47
C ASN A 21 16.61 -15.61 2.33
N ASP A 22 17.74 -16.02 1.73
CA ASP A 22 18.94 -15.20 1.62
C ASP A 22 18.71 -13.89 0.84
N ALA A 23 17.88 -13.94 -0.20
CA ALA A 23 17.56 -12.74 -1.00
C ALA A 23 16.84 -11.69 -0.17
N ASN A 24 15.83 -12.10 0.62
CA ASN A 24 15.10 -11.18 1.49
C ASN A 24 15.97 -10.68 2.65
N LYS A 25 16.87 -11.53 3.19
CA LYS A 25 17.84 -11.10 4.21
C LYS A 25 18.81 -10.05 3.65
N ALA A 26 19.35 -10.27 2.46
CA ALA A 26 20.20 -9.27 1.79
C ALA A 26 19.46 -7.96 1.54
N PHE A 27 18.19 -8.04 1.16
CA PHE A 27 17.32 -6.89 0.97
C PHE A 27 17.12 -6.09 2.28
N VAL A 28 16.85 -6.76 3.38
CA VAL A 28 16.69 -6.12 4.70
C VAL A 28 17.99 -5.45 5.15
N LYS A 29 19.15 -6.07 4.91
CA LYS A 29 20.47 -5.47 5.20
C LYS A 29 20.69 -4.19 4.40
N MET A 30 20.37 -4.18 3.11
CA MET A 30 20.45 -3.00 2.26
C MET A 30 19.55 -1.86 2.78
N PHE A 31 18.31 -2.16 3.16
CA PHE A 31 17.40 -1.17 3.71
C PHE A 31 17.84 -0.65 5.07
N ARG A 32 18.43 -1.50 5.94
CA ARG A 32 19.07 -1.06 7.18
C ARG A 32 20.16 -0.02 6.90
N GLU A 33 21.03 -0.29 5.94
CA GLU A 33 22.08 0.66 5.54
C GLU A 33 21.49 2.00 5.08
N TRP A 34 20.43 1.96 4.27
CA TRP A 34 19.73 3.18 3.83
C TRP A 34 19.08 3.93 4.97
N TYR A 35 18.50 3.21 5.94
CA TYR A 35 17.95 3.81 7.14
C TYR A 35 19.05 4.50 7.98
N GLN A 36 20.16 3.84 8.20
CA GLN A 36 21.31 4.40 8.94
C GLN A 36 21.92 5.63 8.27
N LYS A 37 21.86 5.70 6.95
CA LYS A 37 22.25 6.88 6.16
C LYS A 37 21.18 7.98 6.12
N GLY A 38 20.02 7.75 6.71
CA GLY A 38 18.91 8.71 6.69
C GLY A 38 18.17 8.80 5.35
N TYR A 39 18.31 7.80 4.47
CA TYR A 39 17.64 7.82 3.15
C TYR A 39 16.20 7.34 3.19
N VAL A 40 15.86 6.47 4.12
CA VAL A 40 14.53 5.87 4.24
C VAL A 40 14.07 5.79 5.68
N THR A 41 12.77 5.83 5.91
CA THR A 41 12.12 5.44 7.15
C THR A 41 10.82 4.71 6.85
N THR A 42 10.20 4.11 7.87
CA THR A 42 8.91 3.44 7.77
C THR A 42 7.91 4.04 8.73
N GLN A 43 6.62 3.73 8.50
CA GLN A 43 5.54 4.16 9.38
C GLN A 43 5.74 3.62 10.80
N GLU A 44 6.18 2.38 10.96
CA GLU A 44 6.40 1.73 12.25
C GLU A 44 7.50 2.43 13.06
N ILE A 45 8.56 2.89 12.39
CA ILE A 45 9.67 3.61 13.05
C ILE A 45 9.27 5.04 13.36
N TYR A 46 8.59 5.70 12.43
CA TYR A 46 8.13 7.06 12.60
C TYR A 46 6.99 7.19 13.64
N GLY A 47 6.23 6.11 13.83
CA GLY A 47 5.11 6.06 14.79
C GLY A 47 3.82 6.75 14.33
N ALA A 48 3.76 7.20 13.06
CA ALA A 48 2.61 7.82 12.43
C ALA A 48 2.66 7.63 10.91
N TYR A 49 1.63 8.07 10.19
CA TYR A 49 1.67 8.07 8.73
C TYR A 49 2.80 8.97 8.22
N THR A 50 3.66 8.42 7.35
CA THR A 50 4.84 9.11 6.81
C THR A 50 4.51 10.26 5.86
N SER A 51 3.24 10.43 5.48
CA SER A 51 2.77 11.63 4.78
C SER A 51 3.14 12.92 5.53
N GLY A 52 3.11 12.90 6.86
CA GLY A 52 3.55 14.03 7.68
C GLY A 52 5.00 14.47 7.43
N LEU A 53 5.90 13.53 7.14
CA LEU A 53 7.29 13.84 6.76
C LEU A 53 7.37 14.44 5.35
N PHE A 54 6.55 13.95 4.42
CA PHE A 54 6.56 14.41 3.03
C PHE A 54 6.00 15.83 2.89
N VAL A 55 4.92 16.15 3.62
CA VAL A 55 4.29 17.48 3.57
C VAL A 55 4.88 18.47 4.57
N ALA A 56 5.80 18.04 5.44
CA ALA A 56 6.42 18.90 6.42
C ALA A 56 7.20 20.06 5.76
N GLN A 57 6.92 21.26 6.21
CA GLN A 57 7.54 22.48 5.68
C GLN A 57 8.84 22.87 6.44
N THR A 58 9.14 22.17 7.52
CA THR A 58 10.26 22.52 8.42
C THR A 58 11.04 21.29 8.85
N GLY A 59 12.32 21.27 8.52
CA GLY A 59 13.36 20.49 9.22
C GLY A 59 13.58 19.05 8.81
N THR A 60 12.60 18.31 8.35
CA THR A 60 12.78 16.93 7.85
C THR A 60 12.12 16.80 6.50
N ASN A 61 12.90 16.85 5.46
CA ASN A 61 12.36 16.82 4.11
C ASN A 61 12.43 15.39 3.56
N SER A 62 11.29 14.75 3.41
CA SER A 62 11.16 13.60 2.53
C SER A 62 10.82 14.10 1.13
N TYR A 63 11.64 13.75 0.15
CA TYR A 63 11.43 14.15 -1.25
C TYR A 63 10.56 13.16 -2.00
N MET A 64 10.28 12.00 -1.43
CA MET A 64 9.48 10.94 -2.01
C MET A 64 8.73 10.19 -0.92
N SER A 65 7.47 9.87 -1.20
CA SER A 65 6.63 9.05 -0.33
C SER A 65 5.99 7.92 -1.16
N ILE A 66 5.90 6.74 -0.58
CA ILE A 66 5.19 5.60 -1.17
C ILE A 66 4.01 5.30 -0.26
N GLY A 67 2.82 5.30 -0.82
CA GLY A 67 1.60 5.10 -0.06
C GLY A 67 0.45 4.51 -0.87
N SER A 68 -0.68 4.31 -0.19
CA SER A 68 -1.93 3.90 -0.80
C SER A 68 -2.57 5.06 -1.58
N SER A 69 -3.29 4.76 -2.67
CA SER A 69 -4.10 5.74 -3.39
C SER A 69 -5.14 6.43 -2.51
N ALA A 70 -5.71 5.71 -1.53
CA ALA A 70 -6.63 6.28 -0.54
C ALA A 70 -5.99 7.37 0.35
N GLY A 71 -4.68 7.38 0.47
CA GLY A 71 -3.92 8.39 1.22
C GLY A 71 -3.39 9.55 0.36
N ALA A 72 -3.69 9.57 -0.94
CA ALA A 72 -3.07 10.53 -1.87
C ALA A 72 -3.30 11.99 -1.48
N THR A 73 -4.50 12.34 -1.01
CA THR A 73 -4.84 13.71 -0.58
C THR A 73 -3.99 14.20 0.59
N HIS A 74 -3.53 13.30 1.45
CA HIS A 74 -2.64 13.60 2.57
C HIS A 74 -1.17 13.81 2.14
N GLN A 75 -0.85 13.60 0.87
CA GLN A 75 0.48 13.84 0.31
C GLN A 75 0.60 15.25 -0.31
N ARG A 76 -0.40 16.10 -0.17
CA ARG A 76 -0.35 17.49 -0.61
C ARG A 76 -0.25 18.41 0.62
N PRO A 77 0.71 19.36 0.66
CA PRO A 77 0.79 20.31 1.77
C PRO A 77 -0.42 21.23 1.79
N GLU A 78 -0.74 21.80 2.94
CA GLU A 78 -1.73 22.87 3.04
C GLU A 78 -1.21 24.15 2.37
N LYS A 79 -2.13 24.97 1.89
CA LYS A 79 -1.79 26.27 1.33
C LYS A 79 -1.31 27.22 2.43
N VAL A 80 -0.24 27.94 2.16
CA VAL A 80 0.28 29.02 2.98
C VAL A 80 0.08 30.32 2.22
N ASN A 81 -0.64 31.26 2.78
CA ASN A 81 -1.01 32.54 2.12
C ASN A 81 -1.69 32.35 0.75
N GLY A 82 -2.46 31.28 0.59
CA GLY A 82 -3.20 30.97 -0.63
C GLY A 82 -2.43 30.17 -1.68
N GLU A 83 -1.15 29.89 -1.48
CA GLU A 83 -0.29 29.15 -2.39
C GLU A 83 0.22 27.87 -1.77
N TYR A 84 0.46 26.83 -2.59
CA TYR A 84 1.12 25.62 -2.14
C TYR A 84 2.63 25.85 -2.01
N PRO A 85 3.27 25.45 -0.89
CA PRO A 85 4.70 25.66 -0.68
C PRO A 85 5.58 24.87 -1.65
N PHE A 86 5.06 23.81 -2.25
CA PHE A 86 5.69 23.03 -3.33
C PHE A 86 4.63 22.27 -4.12
N GLU A 87 4.97 21.89 -5.34
CA GLU A 87 4.15 21.05 -6.19
C GLU A 87 4.41 19.56 -5.91
N VAL A 88 3.34 18.75 -5.97
CA VAL A 88 3.39 17.30 -5.77
C VAL A 88 3.07 16.61 -7.08
N GLY A 89 3.97 15.74 -7.52
CA GLY A 89 3.74 14.81 -8.63
C GLY A 89 3.43 13.41 -8.10
N ILE A 90 2.65 12.64 -8.86
CA ILE A 90 2.40 11.22 -8.59
C ILE A 90 2.83 10.41 -9.80
N THR A 91 3.54 9.32 -9.56
CA THR A 91 4.00 8.41 -10.61
C THR A 91 3.76 6.95 -10.20
N SER A 92 3.91 6.05 -11.15
CA SER A 92 3.83 4.61 -10.90
C SER A 92 4.92 4.14 -9.94
N ILE A 93 4.65 3.05 -9.24
CA ILE A 93 5.64 2.41 -8.37
C ILE A 93 6.84 1.97 -9.22
N PRO A 94 8.08 2.32 -8.82
CA PRO A 94 9.30 1.87 -9.51
C PRO A 94 9.33 0.34 -9.63
N GLN A 95 9.74 -0.15 -10.79
CA GLN A 95 9.76 -1.57 -11.10
C GLN A 95 11.20 -2.06 -11.29
N VAL A 96 11.50 -3.24 -10.77
CA VAL A 96 12.78 -3.94 -11.01
C VAL A 96 12.85 -4.42 -12.46
N ASP A 97 11.75 -4.97 -12.95
CA ASP A 97 11.58 -5.35 -14.36
C ASP A 97 10.34 -4.66 -14.94
N PRO A 98 10.52 -3.60 -15.73
CA PRO A 98 9.40 -2.91 -16.38
C PRO A 98 8.63 -3.76 -17.38
N ALA A 99 9.20 -4.86 -17.88
CA ALA A 99 8.50 -5.78 -18.78
C ALA A 99 7.52 -6.70 -18.03
N ASN A 100 7.79 -6.97 -16.75
CA ASN A 100 6.95 -7.79 -15.87
C ASN A 100 6.60 -7.04 -14.58
N PRO A 101 5.88 -5.93 -14.65
CA PRO A 101 5.62 -5.08 -13.50
C PRO A 101 4.74 -5.78 -12.47
N LYS A 102 4.98 -5.46 -11.18
CA LYS A 102 4.23 -5.98 -10.03
C LYS A 102 3.83 -4.83 -9.12
N VAL A 103 2.53 -4.62 -8.98
CA VAL A 103 1.96 -3.62 -8.08
C VAL A 103 0.93 -4.30 -7.19
N ILE A 104 1.09 -4.15 -5.88
CA ILE A 104 0.14 -4.76 -4.96
C ILE A 104 -1.19 -4.01 -5.01
N SER A 105 -2.28 -4.75 -5.22
CA SER A 105 -3.65 -4.25 -5.10
C SER A 105 -4.24 -4.74 -3.79
N GLN A 106 -4.63 -3.82 -2.94
CA GLN A 106 -5.26 -4.08 -1.64
C GLN A 106 -6.53 -3.23 -1.52
N GLY A 107 -7.48 -3.72 -0.74
CA GLY A 107 -8.71 -2.98 -0.46
C GLY A 107 -9.54 -3.68 0.60
N PRO A 108 -10.50 -2.97 1.21
CA PRO A 108 -11.47 -3.58 2.10
C PRO A 108 -12.37 -4.53 1.30
N SER A 109 -12.85 -5.57 1.97
CA SER A 109 -13.85 -6.51 1.44
C SER A 109 -15.16 -6.36 2.21
N LEU A 110 -16.27 -6.54 1.50
CA LEU A 110 -17.60 -6.58 2.10
C LEU A 110 -18.00 -8.04 2.33
N CYS A 111 -18.41 -8.38 3.54
CA CYS A 111 -18.82 -9.72 3.93
C CYS A 111 -20.23 -9.71 4.51
N ILE A 112 -21.01 -10.75 4.21
CA ILE A 112 -22.33 -10.98 4.80
C ILE A 112 -22.21 -12.15 5.76
N PHE A 113 -22.64 -11.97 7.02
CA PHE A 113 -22.60 -13.01 8.03
C PHE A 113 -23.65 -14.11 7.76
N LYS A 114 -23.24 -15.36 7.95
CA LYS A 114 -24.07 -16.54 7.70
C LYS A 114 -25.29 -16.64 8.61
N ASP A 115 -25.15 -16.19 9.85
CA ASP A 115 -26.19 -16.35 10.90
C ASP A 115 -27.26 -15.25 10.88
N ALA A 116 -27.22 -14.36 9.89
CA ALA A 116 -28.26 -13.35 9.70
C ALA A 116 -29.60 -14.00 9.26
N ASN A 117 -30.70 -13.36 9.62
CA ASN A 117 -32.03 -13.71 9.13
C ASN A 117 -32.04 -13.75 7.59
N PRO A 118 -32.66 -14.72 6.93
CA PRO A 118 -32.67 -14.82 5.47
C PRO A 118 -33.11 -13.53 4.74
N GLN A 119 -34.07 -12.80 5.30
CA GLN A 119 -34.50 -11.50 4.74
C GLN A 119 -33.42 -10.43 4.87
N GLU A 120 -32.70 -10.43 6.00
CA GLU A 120 -31.55 -9.52 6.22
C GLU A 120 -30.38 -9.89 5.32
N VAL A 121 -30.14 -11.17 5.05
CA VAL A 121 -29.13 -11.63 4.07
C VAL A 121 -29.46 -11.12 2.67
N VAL A 122 -30.73 -11.20 2.23
CA VAL A 122 -31.16 -10.69 0.94
C VAL A 122 -31.01 -9.17 0.88
N ALA A 123 -31.43 -8.44 1.92
CA ALA A 123 -31.27 -6.98 1.99
C ALA A 123 -29.79 -6.58 1.97
N SER A 124 -28.95 -7.26 2.74
CA SER A 124 -27.48 -7.04 2.74
C SER A 124 -26.88 -7.33 1.37
N TRP A 125 -27.31 -8.40 0.70
CA TRP A 125 -26.86 -8.71 -0.66
C TRP A 125 -27.24 -7.63 -1.66
N LEU A 126 -28.49 -7.15 -1.62
CA LEU A 126 -28.93 -6.07 -2.51
C LEU A 126 -28.11 -4.78 -2.27
N PHE A 127 -27.79 -4.47 -1.02
CA PHE A 127 -26.94 -3.34 -0.68
C PHE A 127 -25.50 -3.52 -1.19
N VAL A 128 -24.88 -4.68 -0.94
CA VAL A 128 -23.53 -5.00 -1.47
C VAL A 128 -23.54 -4.96 -3.01
N LYS A 129 -24.57 -5.51 -3.63
CA LYS A 129 -24.75 -5.45 -5.09
C LYS A 129 -24.80 -4.00 -5.58
N PHE A 130 -25.59 -3.14 -4.96
CA PHE A 130 -25.65 -1.72 -5.29
C PHE A 130 -24.25 -1.07 -5.20
N LEU A 131 -23.56 -1.24 -4.09
CA LEU A 131 -22.22 -0.66 -3.86
C LEU A 131 -21.18 -1.12 -4.89
N THR A 132 -21.29 -2.36 -5.38
CA THR A 132 -20.25 -2.96 -6.23
C THR A 132 -20.61 -2.95 -7.73
N THR A 133 -21.86 -2.69 -8.10
CA THR A 133 -22.29 -2.76 -9.51
C THR A 133 -22.90 -1.47 -10.06
N THR A 134 -23.09 -0.43 -9.23
CA THR A 134 -23.64 0.86 -9.70
C THR A 134 -22.48 1.76 -10.13
N VAL A 135 -22.42 2.09 -11.41
CA VAL A 135 -21.32 2.87 -12.02
C VAL A 135 -21.20 4.24 -11.39
N GLU A 136 -22.31 4.94 -11.21
CA GLU A 136 -22.37 6.29 -10.64
C GLU A 136 -21.86 6.29 -9.20
N PHE A 137 -22.32 5.34 -8.38
CA PHE A 137 -21.85 5.19 -7.00
C PHE A 137 -20.34 4.92 -6.94
N GLN A 138 -19.86 4.00 -7.78
CA GLN A 138 -18.43 3.66 -7.83
C GLN A 138 -17.57 4.86 -8.27
N ALA A 139 -18.05 5.67 -9.20
CA ALA A 139 -17.38 6.89 -9.64
C ALA A 139 -17.29 7.89 -8.48
N GLU A 140 -18.41 8.23 -7.84
CA GLU A 140 -18.46 9.17 -6.72
C GLU A 140 -17.62 8.69 -5.53
N PHE A 141 -17.71 7.41 -5.18
CA PHE A 141 -16.95 6.83 -4.10
C PHE A 141 -15.44 6.87 -4.37
N SER A 142 -15.02 6.56 -5.61
CA SER A 142 -13.61 6.63 -6.01
C SER A 142 -13.08 8.06 -5.92
N MET A 143 -13.81 9.04 -6.43
CA MET A 143 -13.43 10.45 -6.38
C MET A 143 -13.30 10.97 -4.94
N ALA A 144 -14.21 10.56 -4.06
CA ALA A 144 -14.24 11.01 -2.68
C ALA A 144 -13.19 10.34 -1.79
N SER A 145 -12.91 9.04 -2.03
CA SER A 145 -12.08 8.21 -1.14
C SER A 145 -10.67 7.97 -1.63
N GLY A 146 -10.40 8.17 -2.93
CA GLY A 146 -9.13 7.81 -3.57
C GLY A 146 -8.96 6.30 -3.85
N TYR A 147 -9.97 5.47 -3.52
CA TYR A 147 -9.96 4.06 -3.92
C TYR A 147 -10.23 3.90 -5.42
N VAL A 148 -9.55 2.96 -6.05
CA VAL A 148 -9.78 2.63 -7.47
C VAL A 148 -11.12 1.91 -7.62
N PRO A 149 -11.95 2.26 -8.64
CA PRO A 149 -13.21 1.57 -8.88
C PRO A 149 -13.00 0.08 -9.17
N VAL A 150 -13.93 -0.76 -8.76
CA VAL A 150 -13.90 -2.21 -9.04
C VAL A 150 -14.53 -2.57 -10.39
N LEU A 151 -15.28 -1.66 -10.98
CA LEU A 151 -15.92 -1.83 -12.30
C LEU A 151 -15.10 -1.13 -13.38
N LYS A 152 -14.77 -1.86 -14.46
CA LYS A 152 -14.09 -1.28 -15.64
C LYS A 152 -14.93 -0.20 -16.33
N SER A 153 -16.24 -0.38 -16.37
CA SER A 153 -17.18 0.59 -16.95
C SER A 153 -17.17 1.96 -16.27
N VAL A 154 -16.64 2.07 -15.06
CA VAL A 154 -16.50 3.37 -14.40
C VAL A 154 -15.45 4.23 -15.10
N ALA A 155 -14.35 3.64 -15.58
CA ALA A 155 -13.32 4.37 -16.32
C ALA A 155 -13.84 4.94 -17.65
N GLU A 156 -14.90 4.33 -18.21
CA GLU A 156 -15.58 4.75 -19.45
C GLU A 156 -16.71 5.76 -19.19
N ASN A 157 -17.09 5.98 -17.92
CA ASN A 157 -18.12 6.94 -17.55
C ASN A 157 -17.61 8.37 -17.77
N GLN A 158 -18.39 9.19 -18.49
CA GLN A 158 -18.00 10.56 -18.85
C GLN A 158 -17.67 11.41 -17.62
N TYR A 159 -18.47 11.36 -16.58
CA TYR A 159 -18.28 12.11 -15.35
C TYR A 159 -16.96 11.76 -14.65
N TYR A 160 -16.61 10.47 -14.59
CA TYR A 160 -15.35 10.01 -14.04
C TYR A 160 -14.16 10.36 -14.96
N ALA A 161 -14.33 10.30 -16.27
CA ALA A 161 -13.31 10.72 -17.24
C ALA A 161 -13.00 12.22 -17.13
N GLU A 162 -14.01 13.06 -16.89
CA GLU A 162 -13.82 14.49 -16.62
C GLU A 162 -13.01 14.72 -15.33
N PHE A 163 -13.29 13.95 -14.28
CA PHE A 163 -12.48 13.97 -13.05
C PHE A 163 -11.02 13.59 -13.30
N LEU A 164 -10.77 12.50 -14.03
CA LEU A 164 -9.40 12.05 -14.33
C LEU A 164 -8.58 13.07 -15.13
N ASN A 165 -9.24 13.97 -15.85
CA ASN A 165 -8.60 15.00 -16.66
C ASN A 165 -8.40 16.34 -15.91
N LYS A 166 -8.74 16.43 -14.65
CA LYS A 166 -8.47 17.63 -13.84
C LYS A 166 -6.95 17.85 -13.73
N ALA A 167 -6.50 19.02 -14.15
CA ALA A 167 -5.09 19.38 -14.17
C ALA A 167 -4.66 20.17 -12.92
N ASP A 168 -5.62 20.78 -12.21
CA ASP A 168 -5.39 21.66 -11.06
C ASP A 168 -6.60 21.66 -10.09
N GLY A 169 -6.51 22.46 -9.05
CA GLY A 169 -7.58 22.61 -8.08
C GLY A 169 -7.55 21.60 -6.93
N GLY A 170 -8.64 21.56 -6.17
CA GLY A 170 -8.76 20.74 -4.96
C GLY A 170 -8.62 19.25 -5.23
N ASP A 171 -9.17 18.79 -6.34
CA ASP A 171 -9.22 17.36 -6.72
C ASP A 171 -8.01 16.88 -7.53
N PHE A 172 -7.06 17.75 -7.85
CA PHE A 172 -5.95 17.44 -8.75
C PHE A 172 -5.16 16.19 -8.29
N ILE A 173 -4.80 16.12 -7.02
CA ILE A 173 -4.02 14.99 -6.48
C ILE A 173 -4.82 13.69 -6.53
N SER A 174 -6.10 13.70 -6.20
CA SER A 174 -6.98 12.53 -6.29
C SER A 174 -7.14 12.05 -7.73
N ALA A 175 -7.34 12.97 -8.67
CA ALA A 175 -7.46 12.69 -10.10
C ALA A 175 -6.15 12.09 -10.65
N LEU A 176 -5.01 12.69 -10.32
CA LEU A 176 -3.70 12.21 -10.74
C LEU A 176 -3.40 10.81 -10.17
N SER A 177 -3.71 10.59 -8.88
CA SER A 177 -3.56 9.27 -8.23
C SER A 177 -4.42 8.22 -8.91
N ALA A 178 -5.70 8.50 -9.14
CA ALA A 178 -6.61 7.59 -9.82
C ALA A 178 -6.13 7.24 -11.23
N LYS A 179 -5.68 8.23 -11.99
CA LYS A 179 -5.12 8.04 -13.35
C LYS A 179 -3.89 7.14 -13.35
N VAL A 180 -2.94 7.38 -12.44
CA VAL A 180 -1.74 6.54 -12.30
C VAL A 180 -2.10 5.12 -11.87
N CYS A 181 -3.05 4.94 -10.96
CA CYS A 181 -3.53 3.61 -10.57
C CYS A 181 -4.14 2.84 -11.74
N LEU A 182 -5.02 3.48 -12.53
CA LEU A 182 -5.62 2.84 -13.70
C LEU A 182 -4.57 2.43 -14.74
N GLN A 183 -3.51 3.23 -14.93
CA GLN A 183 -2.40 2.88 -15.83
C GLN A 183 -1.64 1.62 -15.39
N GLN A 184 -1.65 1.30 -14.09
CA GLN A 184 -0.98 0.15 -13.50
C GLN A 184 -1.87 -1.11 -13.40
N GLU A 185 -3.12 -1.09 -13.86
CA GLU A 185 -4.09 -2.19 -13.70
C GLU A 185 -3.52 -3.55 -14.11
N LYS A 186 -2.79 -3.61 -15.22
CA LYS A 186 -2.21 -4.87 -15.73
C LYS A 186 -1.09 -5.44 -14.85
N ALA A 187 -0.53 -4.62 -13.97
CA ALA A 187 0.54 -5.00 -13.06
C ALA A 187 0.00 -5.48 -11.70
N TYR A 188 -1.30 -5.38 -11.46
CA TYR A 188 -1.88 -5.67 -10.16
C TYR A 188 -1.80 -7.14 -9.81
N TYR A 189 -1.37 -7.40 -8.58
CA TYR A 189 -1.47 -8.69 -7.91
C TYR A 189 -2.02 -8.52 -6.50
N THR A 190 -2.59 -9.58 -5.95
CA THR A 190 -3.08 -9.62 -4.57
C THR A 190 -2.31 -10.66 -3.77
N SER A 191 -2.02 -10.36 -2.50
CA SER A 191 -1.50 -11.38 -1.59
C SER A 191 -2.61 -12.38 -1.24
N PRO A 192 -2.29 -13.68 -1.11
CA PRO A 192 -3.28 -14.68 -0.68
C PRO A 192 -3.90 -14.33 0.67
N ALA A 193 -5.20 -14.56 0.81
CA ALA A 193 -5.92 -14.43 2.07
C ALA A 193 -5.99 -15.81 2.76
N PHE A 194 -5.46 -15.92 3.97
CA PHE A 194 -5.44 -17.15 4.75
C PHE A 194 -5.40 -16.85 6.25
N ASN A 195 -5.72 -17.83 7.08
CA ASN A 195 -5.61 -17.69 8.53
C ASN A 195 -4.15 -17.42 8.93
N GLY A 196 -3.91 -16.30 9.64
CA GLY A 196 -2.58 -15.87 10.02
C GLY A 196 -1.92 -14.87 9.08
N SER A 197 -2.57 -14.49 7.96
CA SER A 197 -2.01 -13.48 7.05
C SER A 197 -1.79 -12.12 7.73
N SER A 198 -2.68 -11.71 8.64
CA SER A 198 -2.50 -10.50 9.44
C SER A 198 -1.31 -10.62 10.39
N ALA A 199 -1.23 -11.72 11.15
CA ALA A 199 -0.11 -11.98 12.05
C ALA A 199 1.24 -11.98 11.31
N ALA A 200 1.28 -12.53 10.10
CA ALA A 200 2.49 -12.52 9.29
C ALA A 200 2.91 -11.10 8.86
N ARG A 201 1.96 -10.23 8.52
CA ARG A 201 2.26 -8.81 8.22
C ARG A 201 2.83 -8.09 9.45
N ASP A 202 2.23 -8.30 10.62
CA ASP A 202 2.69 -7.72 11.87
C ASP A 202 4.12 -8.18 12.20
N GLN A 203 4.40 -9.48 12.05
CA GLN A 203 5.72 -10.03 12.31
C GLN A 203 6.79 -9.52 11.34
N VAL A 204 6.46 -9.34 10.06
CA VAL A 204 7.38 -8.74 9.08
C VAL A 204 7.61 -7.25 9.40
N GLY A 205 6.59 -6.51 9.81
CA GLY A 205 6.73 -5.12 10.26
C GLY A 205 7.69 -5.01 11.44
N LEU A 206 7.51 -5.83 12.48
CA LEU A 206 8.38 -5.90 13.65
C LEU A 206 9.82 -6.33 13.30
N LEU A 207 9.97 -7.26 12.36
CA LEU A 207 11.27 -7.68 11.83
C LEU A 207 11.99 -6.49 11.21
N LEU A 208 11.34 -5.75 10.31
CA LEU A 208 11.92 -4.59 9.64
C LEU A 208 12.29 -3.50 10.63
N GLN A 209 11.39 -3.15 11.56
CA GLN A 209 11.65 -2.18 12.60
C GLN A 209 12.89 -2.57 13.43
N SER A 210 12.93 -3.83 13.88
CA SER A 210 14.07 -4.34 14.67
C SER A 210 15.36 -4.37 13.87
N ALA A 211 15.29 -4.82 12.61
CA ALA A 211 16.46 -4.88 11.74
C ALA A 211 17.06 -3.49 11.49
N PHE A 212 16.24 -2.44 11.42
CA PHE A 212 16.72 -1.08 11.14
C PHE A 212 17.26 -0.39 12.37
N THR A 213 16.67 -0.61 13.54
CA THR A 213 16.94 0.20 14.74
C THR A 213 17.81 -0.49 15.80
N LYS A 214 17.81 -1.84 15.83
CA LYS A 214 18.55 -2.60 16.86
C LYS A 214 20.07 -2.55 16.62
N ASP A 215 20.83 -2.49 17.70
CA ASP A 215 22.28 -2.71 17.66
C ASP A 215 22.57 -4.18 17.30
N ASP A 216 23.45 -4.40 16.34
CA ASP A 216 23.82 -5.74 15.87
C ASP A 216 24.98 -6.38 16.67
N GLY A 217 25.55 -5.63 17.62
CA GLY A 217 26.66 -6.11 18.44
C GLY A 217 27.91 -6.49 17.64
N GLY A 218 28.02 -5.98 16.39
CA GLY A 218 29.12 -6.29 15.47
C GLY A 218 28.89 -7.57 14.65
N ASN A 219 27.72 -8.20 14.74
CA ASN A 219 27.37 -9.39 13.95
C ASN A 219 25.98 -9.25 13.30
N LEU A 220 25.93 -8.45 12.25
CA LEU A 220 24.70 -8.18 11.51
C LEU A 220 24.04 -9.44 10.97
N ASP A 221 24.82 -10.39 10.47
CA ASP A 221 24.30 -11.62 9.86
C ASP A 221 23.55 -12.46 10.89
N ALA A 222 24.13 -12.68 12.06
CA ALA A 222 23.49 -13.44 13.13
C ALA A 222 22.19 -12.73 13.63
N MET A 223 22.22 -11.41 13.77
CA MET A 223 21.04 -10.66 14.17
C MET A 223 19.89 -10.80 13.14
N ILE A 224 20.20 -10.67 11.85
CA ILE A 224 19.20 -10.82 10.78
C ILE A 224 18.63 -12.24 10.77
N ASP A 225 19.46 -13.27 10.87
CA ASP A 225 19.03 -14.67 10.94
C ASP A 225 18.09 -14.92 12.14
N GLU A 226 18.43 -14.41 13.31
CA GLU A 226 17.59 -14.49 14.50
C GLU A 226 16.22 -13.81 14.31
N LEU A 227 16.19 -12.61 13.71
CA LEU A 227 14.96 -11.86 13.47
C LEU A 227 14.04 -12.60 12.48
N PHE A 228 14.58 -13.16 11.41
CA PHE A 228 13.80 -13.94 10.45
C PHE A 228 13.27 -15.23 11.08
N ALA A 229 14.09 -15.99 11.80
CA ALA A 229 13.67 -17.20 12.51
C ALA A 229 12.58 -16.93 13.52
N LYS A 230 12.69 -15.82 14.28
CA LYS A 230 11.66 -15.36 15.22
C LYS A 230 10.35 -15.03 14.51
N ALA A 231 10.40 -14.25 13.43
CA ALA A 231 9.21 -13.85 12.68
C ALA A 231 8.46 -15.08 12.14
N ILE A 232 9.15 -16.03 11.53
CA ILE A 232 8.56 -17.30 11.06
C ILE A 232 7.92 -18.10 12.19
N LYS A 233 8.57 -18.17 13.34
CA LYS A 233 8.05 -18.90 14.51
C LYS A 233 6.75 -18.28 15.01
N GLU A 234 6.68 -16.95 15.11
CA GLU A 234 5.51 -16.23 15.60
C GLU A 234 4.35 -16.24 14.57
N CYS A 235 4.62 -16.34 13.27
CA CYS A 235 3.60 -16.51 12.24
C CYS A 235 2.85 -17.86 12.33
N LYS A 236 3.47 -18.88 12.91
CA LYS A 236 2.93 -20.25 13.00
C LYS A 236 2.08 -20.48 14.27
N ARG A 237 1.86 -19.47 15.08
CA ARG A 237 1.02 -19.52 16.27
C ARG A 237 -0.42 -19.02 15.99
#